data_37b42a6aa45dbb146cbd40532a774c21
#
_entry.id   37b42a6aa45dbb146cbd40532a774c21
#
_cell.length_a   1.000
_cell.length_b   1.000
_cell.length_c   1.000
_cell.angle_alpha   90.00
_cell.angle_beta   90.00
_cell.angle_gamma   90.00
#
_symmetry.space_group_name_H-M   'P 1'
#
loop_
_entity.id
_entity.type
_entity.pdbx_description
1 polymer ?
#
loop_
_entity_poly.entity_id
_entity_poly.type
_entity_poly.pdbx_seq_one_letter_code
_entity_poly.pdbx_strand_id
1 'polypeptide(L)'
;MLKSLQVKMRAYNFGAGPAMLPESILREAQAELLDWQGLGMSVMEIGHRTAPYQALMNELEADLRELLCIPSNYHVLFLGGAARTQFAMIPMNLLNETSQGGYLISGVWSSLAAEEACKLKKAYCVASSEKSSFTTAPEPSSWQLFDNTAYLYYTPNETISGVRFNETPKAAGLPLIADMTSCLLSEPINVADFGLIFAGAQKNISAAGLTIVIIRSDLLDITTNTPIPTMLDYRTHIQHKSVYATPPTFNCYLAHKMFRWIKAQGGVEALYKVNCQKAAALYDYIDASSFYECAVQ
;
A
#
# COMPACT_ATOMS: atom_id res chain seq x y z
N MET A 1 -22.46 38.58 9.17
CA MET A 1 -23.38 37.86 8.28
C MET A 1 -22.59 36.70 7.66
N LEU A 2 -22.65 35.51 8.22
CA LEU A 2 -22.14 34.31 7.61
C LEU A 2 -23.12 33.94 6.48
N LYS A 3 -22.71 34.11 5.23
CA LYS A 3 -23.46 33.55 4.09
C LYS A 3 -23.62 32.06 4.34
N SER A 4 -24.86 31.56 4.35
CA SER A 4 -25.15 30.14 4.36
C SER A 4 -24.35 29.49 3.21
N LEU A 5 -23.30 28.75 3.53
CA LEU A 5 -22.60 27.91 2.56
C LEU A 5 -23.61 26.86 2.09
N GLN A 6 -24.26 27.11 0.95
CA GLN A 6 -24.95 26.04 0.24
C GLN A 6 -23.90 24.93 0.03
N VAL A 7 -24.08 23.82 0.71
CA VAL A 7 -23.25 22.63 0.52
C VAL A 7 -23.51 22.16 -0.91
N LYS A 8 -22.63 22.56 -1.84
CA LYS A 8 -22.65 21.99 -3.20
C LYS A 8 -22.45 20.49 -3.07
N MET A 9 -23.27 19.71 -3.76
CA MET A 9 -23.03 18.26 -3.88
C MET A 9 -21.60 18.04 -4.37
N ARG A 10 -20.91 17.08 -3.77
CA ARG A 10 -19.55 16.70 -4.22
C ARG A 10 -19.62 16.19 -5.65
N ALA A 11 -18.65 16.57 -6.47
CA ALA A 11 -18.50 16.02 -7.80
C ALA A 11 -18.19 14.52 -7.74
N TYR A 12 -18.67 13.77 -8.72
CA TYR A 12 -18.22 12.40 -8.91
C TYR A 12 -16.76 12.41 -9.39
N ASN A 13 -15.88 11.89 -8.55
CA ASN A 13 -14.45 11.82 -8.85
C ASN A 13 -14.04 10.35 -9.04
N PHE A 14 -13.68 9.98 -10.26
CA PHE A 14 -13.22 8.66 -10.65
C PHE A 14 -11.69 8.61 -10.83
N GLY A 15 -10.96 9.56 -10.26
CA GLY A 15 -9.49 9.57 -10.27
C GLY A 15 -8.92 8.32 -9.61
N ALA A 16 -7.96 7.67 -10.29
CA ALA A 16 -7.34 6.44 -9.80
C ALA A 16 -6.43 6.64 -8.58
N GLY A 17 -6.00 7.87 -8.34
CA GLY A 17 -5.19 8.24 -7.16
C GLY A 17 -4.48 9.58 -7.34
N PRO A 18 -4.60 10.50 -6.35
CA PRO A 18 -5.36 10.38 -5.10
C PRO A 18 -6.85 10.12 -5.33
N ALA A 19 -7.39 9.10 -4.64
CA ALA A 19 -8.76 8.67 -4.82
C ALA A 19 -9.73 9.38 -3.85
N MET A 20 -11.02 9.23 -4.11
CA MET A 20 -12.09 9.83 -3.33
C MET A 20 -12.21 9.16 -1.96
N LEU A 21 -12.16 9.94 -0.89
CA LEU A 21 -12.45 9.48 0.47
C LEU A 21 -13.96 9.47 0.74
N PRO A 22 -14.48 8.57 1.60
CA PRO A 22 -15.86 8.62 2.07
C PRO A 22 -16.20 9.98 2.66
N GLU A 23 -17.36 10.52 2.30
CA GLU A 23 -17.77 11.86 2.75
C GLU A 23 -17.93 11.94 4.26
N SER A 24 -18.39 10.87 4.91
CA SER A 24 -18.51 10.81 6.37
C SER A 24 -17.18 11.06 7.08
N ILE A 25 -16.09 10.49 6.58
CA ILE A 25 -14.73 10.70 7.12
C ILE A 25 -14.30 12.16 6.97
N LEU A 26 -14.55 12.75 5.81
CA LEU A 26 -14.19 14.17 5.57
C LEU A 26 -14.99 15.13 6.44
N ARG A 27 -16.28 14.84 6.68
CA ARG A 27 -17.13 15.62 7.58
C ARG A 27 -16.68 15.50 9.03
N GLU A 28 -16.32 14.31 9.46
CA GLU A 28 -15.77 14.07 10.80
C GLU A 28 -14.44 14.83 10.97
N ALA A 29 -13.53 14.72 9.99
CA ALA A 29 -12.28 15.46 10.00
C ALA A 29 -12.49 16.99 9.99
N GLN A 30 -13.49 17.48 9.25
CA GLN A 30 -13.86 18.90 9.24
C GLN A 30 -14.34 19.36 10.62
N ALA A 31 -15.14 18.55 11.30
CA ALA A 31 -15.66 18.88 12.63
C ALA A 31 -14.56 18.90 13.70
N GLU A 32 -13.56 18.03 13.60
CA GLU A 32 -12.45 17.90 14.54
C GLU A 32 -11.22 18.75 14.15
N LEU A 33 -11.27 19.49 13.02
CA LEU A 33 -10.10 20.14 12.44
C LEU A 33 -9.44 21.17 13.37
N LEU A 34 -10.24 21.91 14.14
CA LEU A 34 -9.74 22.95 15.07
C LEU A 34 -9.59 22.44 16.50
N ASP A 35 -10.31 21.38 16.87
CA ASP A 35 -10.31 20.84 18.22
C ASP A 35 -10.45 19.32 18.18
N TRP A 36 -9.31 18.63 18.09
CA TRP A 36 -9.29 17.17 18.09
C TRP A 36 -9.45 16.64 19.53
N GLN A 37 -10.50 15.87 19.76
CA GLN A 37 -10.81 15.23 21.06
C GLN A 37 -10.92 16.21 22.25
N GLY A 38 -11.31 17.46 22.04
CA GLY A 38 -11.41 18.44 23.11
C GLY A 38 -10.07 18.98 23.65
N LEU A 39 -8.99 18.79 22.87
CA LEU A 39 -7.64 19.23 23.25
C LEU A 39 -7.39 20.72 22.97
N GLY A 40 -8.34 21.41 22.33
CA GLY A 40 -8.19 22.82 21.95
C GLY A 40 -7.18 23.06 20.83
N MET A 41 -6.78 22.02 20.10
CA MET A 41 -5.84 22.09 18.97
C MET A 41 -6.13 21.02 17.92
N SER A 42 -5.67 21.26 16.69
CA SER A 42 -5.76 20.31 15.58
C SER A 42 -4.82 19.12 15.77
N VAL A 43 -5.21 17.95 15.26
CA VAL A 43 -4.29 16.81 15.15
C VAL A 43 -3.04 17.13 14.32
N MET A 44 -3.08 18.15 13.45
CA MET A 44 -1.92 18.63 12.68
C MET A 44 -0.89 19.37 13.53
N GLU A 45 -1.31 19.92 14.67
CA GLU A 45 -0.50 20.74 15.57
C GLU A 45 0.02 19.96 16.78
N ILE A 46 -0.51 18.73 16.99
CA ILE A 46 -0.15 17.93 18.16
C ILE A 46 1.25 17.32 18.03
N GLY A 47 2.01 17.37 19.11
CA GLY A 47 3.33 16.71 19.17
C GLY A 47 3.20 15.19 19.07
N HIS A 48 3.91 14.57 18.13
CA HIS A 48 3.84 13.12 17.86
C HIS A 48 4.34 12.24 19.03
N ARG A 49 4.95 12.82 20.07
CA ARG A 49 5.36 12.13 21.30
C ARG A 49 4.39 12.29 22.46
N THR A 50 3.31 13.02 22.29
CA THR A 50 2.29 13.19 23.33
C THR A 50 1.45 11.93 23.50
N ALA A 51 0.91 11.70 24.70
CA ALA A 51 0.12 10.52 24.98
C ALA A 51 -1.12 10.37 24.07
N PRO A 52 -1.90 11.43 23.74
CA PRO A 52 -3.03 11.31 22.81
C PRO A 52 -2.60 10.86 21.41
N TYR A 53 -1.48 11.37 20.88
CA TYR A 53 -1.03 10.97 19.56
C TYR A 53 -0.46 9.53 19.56
N GLN A 54 0.24 9.14 20.62
CA GLN A 54 0.69 7.74 20.77
C GLN A 54 -0.48 6.78 20.88
N ALA A 55 -1.56 7.16 21.53
CA ALA A 55 -2.80 6.37 21.57
C ALA A 55 -3.39 6.19 20.15
N LEU A 56 -3.47 7.28 19.36
CA LEU A 56 -3.90 7.22 17.96
C LEU A 56 -3.06 6.23 17.15
N MET A 57 -1.73 6.27 17.27
CA MET A 57 -0.84 5.38 16.52
C MET A 57 -1.02 3.91 16.94
N ASN A 58 -1.22 3.65 18.23
CA ASN A 58 -1.48 2.29 18.73
C ASN A 58 -2.83 1.75 18.22
N GLU A 59 -3.89 2.57 18.22
CA GLU A 59 -5.20 2.21 17.69
C GLU A 59 -5.15 1.98 16.17
N LEU A 60 -4.44 2.86 15.44
CA LEU A 60 -4.22 2.74 14.00
C LEU A 60 -3.57 1.40 13.63
N GLU A 61 -2.52 1.00 14.36
CA GLU A 61 -1.87 -0.29 14.15
C GLU A 61 -2.78 -1.46 14.52
N ALA A 62 -3.48 -1.38 15.67
CA ALA A 62 -4.39 -2.42 16.13
C ALA A 62 -5.54 -2.65 15.13
N ASP A 63 -6.15 -1.58 14.63
CA ASP A 63 -7.23 -1.67 13.65
C ASP A 63 -6.76 -2.30 12.31
N LEU A 64 -5.56 -1.96 11.83
CA LEU A 64 -5.03 -2.59 10.62
C LEU A 64 -4.71 -4.07 10.83
N ARG A 65 -4.13 -4.41 12.00
CA ARG A 65 -3.87 -5.82 12.36
C ARG A 65 -5.14 -6.65 12.38
N GLU A 66 -6.21 -6.11 12.95
CA GLU A 66 -7.51 -6.77 13.00
C GLU A 66 -8.11 -6.93 11.59
N LEU A 67 -8.14 -5.86 10.78
CA LEU A 67 -8.72 -5.87 9.44
C LEU A 67 -8.06 -6.87 8.47
N LEU A 68 -6.75 -7.09 8.62
CA LEU A 68 -5.96 -7.96 7.75
C LEU A 68 -5.51 -9.26 8.43
N CYS A 69 -5.94 -9.52 9.69
CA CYS A 69 -5.50 -10.67 10.48
C CYS A 69 -3.97 -10.82 10.50
N ILE A 70 -3.23 -9.70 10.70
CA ILE A 70 -1.76 -9.68 10.60
C ILE A 70 -1.14 -10.52 11.72
N PRO A 71 -0.34 -11.55 11.41
CA PRO A 71 0.32 -12.38 12.41
C PRO A 71 1.29 -11.59 13.30
N SER A 72 1.56 -12.08 14.51
CA SER A 72 2.41 -11.40 15.48
C SER A 72 3.89 -11.31 15.09
N ASN A 73 4.35 -12.15 14.16
CA ASN A 73 5.69 -12.13 13.60
C ASN A 73 5.88 -11.13 12.44
N TYR A 74 4.94 -10.19 12.29
CA TYR A 74 5.05 -9.07 11.35
C TYR A 74 5.09 -7.74 12.08
N HIS A 75 5.91 -6.82 11.57
CA HIS A 75 5.90 -5.42 11.97
C HIS A 75 5.02 -4.60 11.02
N VAL A 76 4.31 -3.64 11.57
CA VAL A 76 3.49 -2.68 10.82
C VAL A 76 4.11 -1.30 10.96
N LEU A 77 4.38 -0.64 9.84
CA LEU A 77 5.02 0.67 9.81
C LEU A 77 4.15 1.68 9.07
N PHE A 78 4.13 2.91 9.58
CA PHE A 78 3.45 4.06 9.00
C PHE A 78 4.50 5.12 8.66
N LEU A 79 4.95 5.13 7.41
CA LEU A 79 6.10 5.92 6.95
C LEU A 79 5.63 7.19 6.24
N GLY A 80 6.26 8.30 6.55
CA GLY A 80 6.06 9.53 5.78
C GLY A 80 6.70 9.42 4.39
N GLY A 81 5.96 9.86 3.37
CA GLY A 81 6.44 9.89 1.99
C GLY A 81 5.60 9.05 1.02
N ALA A 82 6.05 9.02 -0.23
CA ALA A 82 5.39 8.26 -1.29
C ALA A 82 5.80 6.78 -1.28
N ALA A 83 4.90 5.89 -1.72
CA ALA A 83 5.19 4.46 -1.87
C ALA A 83 6.43 4.17 -2.73
N ARG A 84 6.78 5.04 -3.68
CA ARG A 84 8.00 4.94 -4.50
C ARG A 84 9.29 4.89 -3.69
N THR A 85 9.31 5.43 -2.47
CA THR A 85 10.47 5.30 -1.57
C THR A 85 10.77 3.82 -1.27
N GLN A 86 9.74 2.95 -1.29
CA GLN A 86 9.91 1.52 -1.06
C GLN A 86 10.69 0.83 -2.19
N PHE A 87 10.65 1.36 -3.41
CA PHE A 87 11.45 0.83 -4.53
C PHE A 87 12.97 0.86 -4.23
N ALA A 88 13.41 1.86 -3.45
CA ALA A 88 14.78 1.94 -2.95
C ALA A 88 14.96 1.22 -1.60
N MET A 89 14.03 1.39 -0.65
CA MET A 89 14.17 0.82 0.69
C MET A 89 14.21 -0.71 0.67
N ILE A 90 13.39 -1.36 -0.14
CA ILE A 90 13.33 -2.82 -0.24
C ILE A 90 14.69 -3.42 -0.61
N PRO A 91 15.32 -3.07 -1.75
CA PRO A 91 16.63 -3.64 -2.10
C PRO A 91 17.73 -3.23 -1.12
N MET A 92 17.69 -2.04 -0.50
CA MET A 92 18.66 -1.60 0.50
C MET A 92 18.60 -2.45 1.77
N ASN A 93 17.40 -2.85 2.22
CA ASN A 93 17.19 -3.57 3.47
C ASN A 93 17.22 -5.10 3.29
N LEU A 94 16.82 -5.62 2.12
CA LEU A 94 16.59 -7.04 1.91
C LEU A 94 17.64 -7.73 1.02
N LEU A 95 18.62 -7.00 0.47
CA LEU A 95 19.69 -7.56 -0.34
C LEU A 95 21.05 -7.34 0.30
N ASN A 96 21.86 -8.40 0.28
CA ASN A 96 23.29 -8.34 0.60
C ASN A 96 24.14 -8.38 -0.67
N GLU A 97 25.48 -8.53 -0.51
CA GLU A 97 26.44 -8.45 -1.63
C GLU A 97 26.32 -9.66 -2.60
N THR A 98 25.77 -10.79 -2.15
CA THR A 98 25.71 -12.04 -2.91
C THR A 98 24.31 -12.34 -3.46
N SER A 99 23.28 -11.67 -2.95
CA SER A 99 21.89 -11.90 -3.32
C SER A 99 21.39 -10.88 -4.35
N GLN A 100 20.29 -11.22 -5.01
CA GLN A 100 19.62 -10.35 -5.96
C GLN A 100 18.10 -10.39 -5.80
N GLY A 101 17.41 -9.32 -6.19
CA GLY A 101 15.96 -9.24 -6.23
C GLY A 101 15.40 -9.72 -7.56
N GLY A 102 14.41 -10.59 -7.54
CA GLY A 102 13.66 -11.01 -8.73
C GLY A 102 12.38 -10.20 -8.88
N TYR A 103 12.08 -9.70 -10.08
CA TYR A 103 10.92 -8.86 -10.36
C TYR A 103 10.03 -9.45 -11.45
N LEU A 104 8.72 -9.55 -11.16
CA LEU A 104 7.68 -9.80 -12.16
C LEU A 104 7.23 -8.46 -12.72
N ILE A 105 7.43 -8.23 -14.01
CA ILE A 105 7.14 -6.96 -14.68
C ILE A 105 5.83 -7.09 -15.45
N SER A 106 4.77 -6.50 -14.88
CA SER A 106 3.40 -6.56 -15.40
C SER A 106 2.85 -5.20 -15.82
N GLY A 107 3.63 -4.13 -15.69
CA GLY A 107 3.24 -2.78 -16.04
C GLY A 107 4.25 -1.73 -15.61
N VAL A 108 3.80 -0.48 -15.57
CA VAL A 108 4.65 0.69 -15.30
C VAL A 108 5.25 0.64 -13.87
N TRP A 109 4.45 0.27 -12.86
CA TRP A 109 4.91 0.35 -11.48
C TRP A 109 5.94 -0.72 -11.15
N SER A 110 5.73 -1.94 -11.60
CA SER A 110 6.71 -3.02 -11.46
C SER A 110 7.99 -2.75 -12.25
N SER A 111 7.90 -2.14 -13.44
CA SER A 111 9.09 -1.71 -14.22
C SER A 111 9.92 -0.69 -13.47
N LEU A 112 9.28 0.38 -12.95
CA LEU A 112 9.97 1.43 -12.18
C LEU A 112 10.59 0.90 -10.89
N ALA A 113 9.97 -0.07 -10.24
CA ALA A 113 10.53 -0.72 -9.06
C ALA A 113 11.80 -1.51 -9.38
N ALA A 114 11.78 -2.29 -10.48
CA ALA A 114 12.94 -3.03 -10.94
C ALA A 114 14.08 -2.10 -11.36
N GLU A 115 13.78 -1.03 -12.10
CA GLU A 115 14.76 0.00 -12.53
C GLU A 115 15.45 0.64 -11.31
N GLU A 116 14.68 1.00 -10.27
CA GLU A 116 15.25 1.62 -9.07
C GLU A 116 16.13 0.64 -8.29
N ALA A 117 15.71 -0.61 -8.18
CA ALA A 117 16.51 -1.65 -7.53
C ALA A 117 17.84 -1.90 -8.27
N CYS A 118 17.85 -1.89 -9.60
CA CYS A 118 19.05 -2.06 -10.41
C CYS A 118 20.09 -0.93 -10.21
N LYS A 119 19.65 0.28 -9.83
CA LYS A 119 20.58 1.39 -9.52
C LYS A 119 21.35 1.17 -8.22
N LEU A 120 20.75 0.44 -7.29
CA LEU A 120 21.22 0.31 -5.90
C LEU A 120 21.91 -1.03 -5.63
N LYS A 121 21.36 -2.11 -6.16
CA LYS A 121 21.77 -3.49 -5.90
C LYS A 121 21.56 -4.36 -7.14
N LYS A 122 21.87 -5.64 -7.03
CA LYS A 122 21.57 -6.60 -8.09
C LYS A 122 20.08 -6.93 -8.13
N ALA A 123 19.44 -6.66 -9.25
CA ALA A 123 18.05 -7.02 -9.50
C ALA A 123 17.91 -7.49 -10.96
N TYR A 124 16.90 -8.29 -11.24
CA TYR A 124 16.66 -8.83 -12.58
C TYR A 124 15.17 -9.05 -12.83
N CYS A 125 14.80 -9.08 -14.10
CA CYS A 125 13.47 -9.44 -14.56
C CYS A 125 13.31 -10.95 -14.54
N VAL A 126 12.41 -11.47 -13.70
CA VAL A 126 12.03 -12.89 -13.65
C VAL A 126 11.17 -13.26 -14.86
N ALA A 127 10.20 -12.40 -15.17
CA ALA A 127 9.34 -12.47 -16.34
C ALA A 127 8.69 -11.10 -16.60
N SER A 128 8.32 -10.85 -17.85
CA SER A 128 7.69 -9.59 -18.26
C SER A 128 6.57 -9.85 -19.27
N SER A 129 5.48 -9.12 -19.12
CA SER A 129 4.40 -9.04 -20.11
C SER A 129 4.51 -7.83 -21.05
N GLU A 130 5.68 -7.21 -21.16
CA GLU A 130 5.94 -6.07 -22.05
C GLU A 130 5.64 -6.39 -23.53
N LYS A 131 5.96 -7.62 -23.97
CA LYS A 131 5.69 -8.08 -25.35
C LYS A 131 4.21 -8.11 -25.69
N SER A 132 3.33 -8.27 -24.69
CA SER A 132 1.87 -8.15 -24.84
C SER A 132 1.37 -6.74 -24.54
N SER A 133 2.25 -5.73 -24.51
CA SER A 133 1.92 -4.35 -24.15
C SER A 133 1.23 -4.24 -22.77
N PHE A 134 1.59 -5.11 -21.84
CA PHE A 134 1.03 -5.17 -20.49
C PHE A 134 -0.50 -5.33 -20.48
N THR A 135 -1.03 -6.24 -21.31
CA THR A 135 -2.46 -6.59 -21.31
C THR A 135 -2.77 -7.83 -20.47
N THR A 136 -1.73 -8.54 -20.01
CA THR A 136 -1.82 -9.76 -19.17
C THR A 136 -0.76 -9.74 -18.08
N ALA A 137 -0.94 -10.53 -17.02
CA ALA A 137 0.14 -10.84 -16.09
C ALA A 137 1.14 -11.83 -16.74
N PRO A 138 2.44 -11.82 -16.35
CA PRO A 138 3.40 -12.81 -16.82
C PRO A 138 3.02 -14.22 -16.37
N GLU A 139 2.92 -15.16 -17.31
CA GLU A 139 2.58 -16.54 -17.05
C GLU A 139 3.65 -17.26 -16.20
N PRO A 140 3.27 -18.05 -15.18
CA PRO A 140 4.22 -18.76 -14.31
C PRO A 140 5.22 -19.64 -15.04
N SER A 141 4.82 -20.22 -16.19
CA SER A 141 5.69 -21.04 -17.04
C SER A 141 6.85 -20.28 -17.69
N SER A 142 6.77 -18.94 -17.73
CA SER A 142 7.80 -18.07 -18.28
C SER A 142 8.82 -17.59 -17.25
N TRP A 143 8.64 -17.89 -15.96
CA TRP A 143 9.48 -17.35 -14.89
C TRP A 143 10.85 -18.02 -14.86
N GLN A 144 11.88 -17.19 -14.75
CA GLN A 144 13.27 -17.61 -14.63
C GLN A 144 13.80 -17.12 -13.27
N LEU A 145 13.89 -18.03 -12.30
CA LEU A 145 14.44 -17.78 -10.99
C LEU A 145 15.89 -18.27 -10.92
N PHE A 146 16.78 -17.46 -10.31
CA PHE A 146 18.17 -17.83 -10.03
C PHE A 146 18.33 -18.27 -8.58
N ASP A 147 19.31 -19.15 -8.30
CA ASP A 147 19.55 -19.74 -6.96
C ASP A 147 19.83 -18.69 -5.88
N ASN A 148 20.42 -17.55 -6.24
CA ASN A 148 20.73 -16.47 -5.31
C ASN A 148 19.64 -15.38 -5.23
N THR A 149 18.43 -15.68 -5.68
CA THR A 149 17.28 -14.77 -5.54
C THR A 149 16.86 -14.69 -4.08
N ALA A 150 16.86 -13.48 -3.49
CA ALA A 150 16.47 -13.26 -2.10
C ALA A 150 14.97 -13.08 -1.91
N TYR A 151 14.30 -12.52 -2.91
CA TYR A 151 12.85 -12.30 -2.89
C TYR A 151 12.28 -12.24 -4.30
N LEU A 152 10.96 -12.46 -4.40
CA LEU A 152 10.20 -12.21 -5.62
C LEU A 152 9.29 -10.99 -5.40
N TYR A 153 9.47 -9.95 -6.23
CA TYR A 153 8.66 -8.74 -6.21
C TYR A 153 7.59 -8.78 -7.30
N TYR A 154 6.37 -8.33 -6.96
CA TYR A 154 5.30 -8.15 -7.93
C TYR A 154 4.36 -7.00 -7.52
N THR A 155 3.59 -6.52 -8.48
CA THR A 155 2.52 -5.54 -8.28
C THR A 155 1.19 -6.23 -8.57
N PRO A 156 0.41 -6.64 -7.55
CA PRO A 156 -0.84 -7.39 -7.73
C PRO A 156 -1.83 -6.74 -8.68
N ASN A 157 -1.86 -5.41 -8.71
CA ASN A 157 -2.72 -4.62 -9.58
C ASN A 157 -1.99 -3.40 -10.11
N GLU A 158 -1.70 -3.39 -11.40
CA GLU A 158 -1.09 -2.28 -12.13
C GLU A 158 -2.16 -1.23 -12.46
N THR A 159 -2.13 -0.10 -11.76
CA THR A 159 -3.19 0.91 -11.83
C THR A 159 -3.35 1.57 -13.20
N ILE A 160 -2.25 1.69 -13.96
CA ILE A 160 -2.25 2.40 -15.25
C ILE A 160 -2.78 1.51 -16.37
N SER A 161 -2.23 0.30 -16.50
CA SER A 161 -2.64 -0.65 -17.53
C SER A 161 -3.90 -1.43 -17.17
N GLY A 162 -4.21 -1.55 -15.86
CA GLY A 162 -5.34 -2.33 -15.37
C GLY A 162 -5.06 -3.82 -15.21
N VAL A 163 -3.83 -4.28 -15.47
CA VAL A 163 -3.46 -5.68 -15.28
C VAL A 163 -3.50 -6.05 -13.82
N ARG A 164 -4.16 -7.16 -13.52
CA ARG A 164 -4.23 -7.75 -12.19
C ARG A 164 -3.78 -9.21 -12.22
N PHE A 165 -3.07 -9.63 -11.19
CA PHE A 165 -2.84 -11.05 -10.93
C PHE A 165 -4.08 -11.66 -10.28
N ASN A 166 -4.65 -12.69 -10.87
CA ASN A 166 -5.84 -13.38 -10.37
C ASN A 166 -5.53 -14.23 -9.13
N GLU A 167 -4.27 -14.68 -8.99
CA GLU A 167 -3.80 -15.45 -7.85
C GLU A 167 -2.50 -14.87 -7.32
N THR A 168 -2.27 -15.07 -6.02
CA THR A 168 -0.97 -14.73 -5.41
C THR A 168 0.12 -15.64 -5.99
N PRO A 169 1.22 -15.05 -6.52
CA PRO A 169 2.33 -15.82 -7.09
C PRO A 169 2.92 -16.83 -6.11
N LYS A 170 3.13 -18.06 -6.56
CA LYS A 170 3.84 -19.09 -5.79
C LYS A 170 5.34 -18.92 -5.98
N ALA A 171 6.00 -18.28 -5.02
CA ALA A 171 7.40 -17.85 -5.13
C ALA A 171 8.43 -18.94 -4.80
N ALA A 172 8.09 -20.24 -4.91
CA ALA A 172 9.00 -21.38 -4.68
C ALA A 172 9.79 -21.32 -3.35
N GLY A 173 9.15 -20.83 -2.29
CA GLY A 173 9.76 -20.66 -0.95
C GLY A 173 10.48 -19.32 -0.74
N LEU A 174 10.59 -18.48 -1.75
CA LEU A 174 11.13 -17.12 -1.61
C LEU A 174 10.14 -16.20 -0.89
N PRO A 175 10.62 -15.22 -0.12
CA PRO A 175 9.78 -14.14 0.38
C PRO A 175 9.11 -13.39 -0.79
N LEU A 176 7.79 -13.27 -0.75
CA LEU A 176 7.02 -12.53 -1.74
C LEU A 176 6.89 -11.07 -1.28
N ILE A 177 7.27 -10.13 -2.13
CA ILE A 177 7.18 -8.69 -1.88
C ILE A 177 6.09 -8.10 -2.78
N ALA A 178 5.11 -7.41 -2.19
CA ALA A 178 3.94 -6.93 -2.91
C ALA A 178 3.75 -5.41 -2.79
N ASP A 179 3.68 -4.73 -3.94
CA ASP A 179 3.14 -3.37 -4.02
C ASP A 179 1.61 -3.42 -4.10
N MET A 180 0.97 -3.28 -2.95
CA MET A 180 -0.49 -3.28 -2.85
C MET A 180 -1.09 -1.86 -2.80
N THR A 181 -0.39 -0.86 -3.31
CA THR A 181 -0.86 0.54 -3.28
C THR A 181 -2.28 0.71 -3.82
N SER A 182 -2.68 -0.07 -4.82
CA SER A 182 -4.02 0.04 -5.41
C SER A 182 -5.03 -0.98 -4.92
N CYS A 183 -4.64 -1.96 -4.12
CA CYS A 183 -5.54 -3.05 -3.73
C CYS A 183 -5.54 -3.40 -2.23
N LEU A 184 -4.65 -2.84 -1.41
CA LEU A 184 -4.67 -3.10 0.04
C LEU A 184 -6.03 -2.69 0.64
N LEU A 185 -6.65 -3.57 1.42
CA LEU A 185 -7.98 -3.41 2.02
C LEU A 185 -9.16 -3.38 1.00
N SER A 186 -8.92 -3.65 -0.29
CA SER A 186 -9.99 -3.75 -1.28
C SER A 186 -10.57 -5.16 -1.41
N GLU A 187 -9.82 -6.15 -0.96
CA GLU A 187 -10.13 -7.57 -0.96
C GLU A 187 -9.43 -8.29 0.20
N PRO A 188 -9.94 -9.44 0.65
CA PRO A 188 -9.27 -10.28 1.64
C PRO A 188 -7.94 -10.81 1.11
N ILE A 189 -6.92 -10.80 1.97
CA ILE A 189 -5.61 -11.39 1.69
C ILE A 189 -5.15 -12.23 2.87
N ASN A 190 -4.33 -13.23 2.62
CA ASN A 190 -3.60 -13.92 3.69
C ASN A 190 -2.20 -13.30 3.83
N VAL A 191 -1.99 -12.47 4.84
CA VAL A 191 -0.71 -11.78 5.07
C VAL A 191 0.46 -12.76 5.22
N ALA A 192 0.21 -13.99 5.69
CA ALA A 192 1.27 -14.99 5.86
C ALA A 192 1.92 -15.47 4.54
N ASP A 193 1.26 -15.23 3.39
CA ASP A 193 1.80 -15.56 2.07
C ASP A 193 2.93 -14.59 1.63
N PHE A 194 3.11 -13.49 2.36
CA PHE A 194 4.02 -12.42 1.98
C PHE A 194 5.19 -12.27 2.96
N GLY A 195 6.35 -11.94 2.43
CA GLY A 195 7.47 -11.46 3.23
C GLY A 195 7.33 -9.97 3.57
N LEU A 196 6.88 -9.17 2.60
CA LEU A 196 6.62 -7.75 2.78
C LEU A 196 5.46 -7.29 1.87
N ILE A 197 4.55 -6.51 2.46
CA ILE A 197 3.52 -5.78 1.74
C ILE A 197 3.77 -4.30 1.97
N PHE A 198 3.65 -3.47 0.93
CA PHE A 198 3.57 -2.04 1.12
C PHE A 198 2.45 -1.41 0.30
N ALA A 199 1.97 -0.26 0.76
CA ALA A 199 0.92 0.49 0.08
C ALA A 199 1.02 1.98 0.35
N GLY A 200 1.00 2.79 -0.69
CA GLY A 200 0.76 4.22 -0.58
C GLY A 200 -0.71 4.49 -0.23
N ALA A 201 -0.93 5.35 0.77
CA ALA A 201 -2.27 5.54 1.34
C ALA A 201 -3.26 6.26 0.42
N GLN A 202 -2.79 6.99 -0.60
CA GLN A 202 -3.58 7.91 -1.42
C GLN A 202 -4.69 7.27 -2.28
N LYS A 203 -4.77 5.96 -2.35
CA LYS A 203 -5.79 5.28 -3.15
C LYS A 203 -6.95 4.79 -2.28
N ASN A 204 -6.71 3.83 -1.40
CA ASN A 204 -7.77 3.16 -0.66
C ASN A 204 -7.72 3.38 0.87
N ILE A 205 -6.75 4.14 1.38
CA ILE A 205 -6.47 4.20 2.82
C ILE A 205 -6.61 5.60 3.41
N SER A 206 -6.00 6.62 2.79
CA SER A 206 -5.91 7.97 3.34
C SER A 206 -5.55 8.99 2.24
N ALA A 207 -5.07 10.17 2.65
CA ALA A 207 -4.48 11.16 1.75
C ALA A 207 -3.06 10.77 1.32
N ALA A 208 -2.54 11.45 0.28
CA ALA A 208 -1.17 11.28 -0.18
C ALA A 208 -0.15 11.70 0.88
N GLY A 209 1.00 11.01 0.95
CA GLY A 209 2.09 11.34 1.88
C GLY A 209 2.26 10.37 3.05
N LEU A 210 1.48 9.29 3.10
CA LEU A 210 1.63 8.17 4.03
C LEU A 210 1.84 6.89 3.23
N THR A 211 2.77 6.05 3.68
CA THR A 211 3.00 4.69 3.16
C THR A 211 2.93 3.70 4.32
N ILE A 212 2.16 2.63 4.14
CA ILE A 212 2.09 1.50 5.06
C ILE A 212 3.07 0.43 4.59
N VAL A 213 3.81 -0.17 5.54
CA VAL A 213 4.64 -1.35 5.30
C VAL A 213 4.32 -2.40 6.34
N ILE A 214 4.05 -3.62 5.89
CA ILE A 214 3.85 -4.82 6.72
C ILE A 214 5.00 -5.76 6.37
N ILE A 215 5.92 -6.00 7.30
CA ILE A 215 7.13 -6.75 7.05
C ILE A 215 7.32 -7.88 8.05
N ARG A 216 7.64 -9.09 7.55
CA ARG A 216 7.92 -10.26 8.37
C ARG A 216 9.27 -10.13 9.08
N SER A 217 9.31 -10.50 10.36
CA SER A 217 10.45 -10.23 11.25
C SER A 217 11.75 -10.87 10.78
N ASP A 218 11.71 -12.07 10.20
CA ASP A 218 12.90 -12.80 9.70
C ASP A 218 13.63 -12.08 8.56
N LEU A 219 12.94 -11.22 7.82
CA LEU A 219 13.58 -10.43 6.75
C LEU A 219 14.49 -9.32 7.27
N LEU A 220 14.44 -9.03 8.57
CA LEU A 220 15.26 -8.01 9.21
C LEU A 220 16.63 -8.55 9.68
N ASP A 221 16.82 -9.87 9.66
CA ASP A 221 18.07 -10.52 10.06
C ASP A 221 19.15 -10.45 8.96
N ILE A 222 18.80 -9.91 7.80
CA ILE A 222 19.73 -9.76 6.67
C ILE A 222 20.79 -8.72 7.02
N THR A 223 22.04 -9.17 7.04
CA THR A 223 23.18 -8.28 7.24
C THR A 223 23.66 -7.74 5.90
N THR A 224 23.73 -6.42 5.78
CA THR A 224 24.33 -5.73 4.64
C THR A 224 25.63 -5.08 5.04
N ASN A 225 26.68 -5.14 4.19
CA ASN A 225 27.95 -4.45 4.45
C ASN A 225 27.86 -2.95 4.12
N THR A 226 26.83 -2.54 3.40
CA THR A 226 26.61 -1.14 3.05
C THR A 226 25.71 -0.49 4.10
N PRO A 227 26.15 0.59 4.76
CA PRO A 227 25.32 1.32 5.71
C PRO A 227 24.04 1.84 5.05
N ILE A 228 22.90 1.62 5.70
CA ILE A 228 21.62 2.14 5.26
C ILE A 228 21.39 3.49 5.95
N PRO A 229 21.03 4.56 5.22
CA PRO A 229 20.66 5.82 5.85
C PRO A 229 19.51 5.62 6.85
N THR A 230 19.61 6.22 8.03
CA THR A 230 18.73 5.97 9.19
C THR A 230 17.23 6.01 8.83
N MET A 231 16.81 6.99 8.03
CA MET A 231 15.40 7.12 7.60
C MET A 231 14.95 6.10 6.55
N LEU A 232 15.88 5.34 5.97
CA LEU A 232 15.60 4.30 4.98
C LEU A 232 15.76 2.89 5.57
N ASP A 233 16.19 2.77 6.83
CA ASP A 233 16.31 1.49 7.52
C ASP A 233 15.00 1.13 8.25
N TYR A 234 14.36 0.02 7.86
CA TYR A 234 13.14 -0.47 8.50
C TYR A 234 13.33 -0.71 10.01
N ARG A 235 14.53 -1.15 10.46
CA ARG A 235 14.82 -1.41 11.88
C ARG A 235 14.66 -0.16 12.72
N THR A 236 15.07 1.01 12.20
CA THR A 236 14.88 2.31 12.87
C THR A 236 13.41 2.59 13.10
N HIS A 237 12.59 2.39 12.09
CA HIS A 237 11.14 2.65 12.19
C HIS A 237 10.44 1.66 13.12
N ILE A 238 10.87 0.39 13.13
CA ILE A 238 10.36 -0.64 14.05
C ILE A 238 10.70 -0.27 15.49
N GLN A 239 11.97 0.03 15.77
CA GLN A 239 12.43 0.38 17.12
C GLN A 239 11.67 1.57 17.70
N HIS A 240 11.31 2.52 16.86
CA HIS A 240 10.64 3.75 17.26
C HIS A 240 9.13 3.77 16.90
N LYS A 241 8.52 2.61 16.58
CA LYS A 241 7.08 2.50 16.28
C LYS A 241 6.59 3.56 15.27
N SER A 242 7.35 3.77 14.21
CA SER A 242 7.09 4.76 13.14
C SER A 242 7.18 6.23 13.55
N VAL A 243 7.62 6.56 14.77
CA VAL A 243 7.70 7.94 15.27
C VAL A 243 9.14 8.40 15.56
N TYR A 244 10.13 7.83 14.88
CA TYR A 244 11.52 8.29 14.95
C TYR A 244 11.65 9.76 14.54
N ALA A 245 11.07 10.13 13.41
CA ALA A 245 10.83 11.50 12.99
C ALA A 245 9.32 11.79 13.03
N THR A 246 8.93 13.05 12.96
CA THR A 246 7.51 13.44 12.95
C THR A 246 6.80 12.79 11.76
N PRO A 247 5.81 11.90 12.00
CA PRO A 247 5.05 11.29 10.92
C PRO A 247 4.05 12.30 10.32
N PRO A 248 3.43 11.98 9.17
CA PRO A 248 2.36 12.81 8.61
C PRO A 248 1.09 12.67 9.47
N THR A 249 1.01 13.46 10.56
CA THR A 249 0.02 13.30 11.64
C THR A 249 -1.42 13.26 11.14
N PHE A 250 -1.78 14.18 10.25
CA PHE A 250 -3.12 14.24 9.67
C PHE A 250 -3.45 13.01 8.79
N ASN A 251 -2.47 12.49 8.05
CA ASN A 251 -2.69 11.29 7.22
C ASN A 251 -2.85 10.03 8.08
N CYS A 252 -2.11 9.92 9.18
CA CYS A 252 -2.28 8.84 10.16
C CYS A 252 -3.69 8.91 10.80
N TYR A 253 -4.13 10.11 11.16
CA TYR A 253 -5.48 10.34 11.67
C TYR A 253 -6.56 9.95 10.63
N LEU A 254 -6.43 10.37 9.37
CA LEU A 254 -7.37 9.98 8.32
C LEU A 254 -7.36 8.46 8.06
N ALA A 255 -6.19 7.81 8.10
CA ALA A 255 -6.07 6.36 7.97
C ALA A 255 -6.78 5.64 9.12
N HIS A 256 -6.64 6.11 10.36
CA HIS A 256 -7.35 5.58 11.50
C HIS A 256 -8.89 5.70 11.33
N LYS A 257 -9.38 6.87 10.91
CA LYS A 257 -10.80 7.05 10.59
C LYS A 257 -11.27 6.09 9.49
N MET A 258 -10.45 5.88 8.46
CA MET A 258 -10.76 4.94 7.38
C MET A 258 -10.83 3.50 7.88
N PHE A 259 -9.90 3.04 8.70
CA PHE A 259 -9.92 1.68 9.22
C PHE A 259 -11.15 1.44 10.08
N ARG A 260 -11.51 2.38 10.94
CA ARG A 260 -12.76 2.32 11.72
C ARG A 260 -14.00 2.32 10.82
N TRP A 261 -14.00 3.12 9.76
CA TRP A 261 -15.07 3.12 8.78
C TRP A 261 -15.19 1.76 8.07
N ILE A 262 -14.08 1.16 7.65
CA ILE A 262 -14.06 -0.19 7.03
C ILE A 262 -14.65 -1.22 8.01
N LYS A 263 -14.23 -1.19 9.28
CA LYS A 263 -14.78 -2.08 10.32
C LYS A 263 -16.31 -1.89 10.48
N ALA A 264 -16.78 -0.65 10.49
CA ALA A 264 -18.20 -0.32 10.58
C ALA A 264 -19.02 -0.76 9.35
N GLN A 265 -18.37 -0.91 8.16
CA GLN A 265 -19.01 -1.47 6.96
C GLN A 265 -19.04 -3.02 6.96
N GLY A 266 -18.58 -3.68 8.02
CA GLY A 266 -18.52 -5.14 8.11
C GLY A 266 -17.16 -5.73 7.69
N GLY A 267 -16.11 -4.91 7.63
CA GLY A 267 -14.74 -5.32 7.33
C GLY A 267 -14.42 -5.46 5.84
N VAL A 268 -13.24 -5.98 5.57
CA VAL A 268 -12.71 -6.09 4.20
C VAL A 268 -13.56 -7.01 3.32
N GLU A 269 -14.06 -8.11 3.87
CA GLU A 269 -14.91 -9.06 3.10
C GLU A 269 -16.22 -8.45 2.63
N ALA A 270 -16.87 -7.63 3.49
CA ALA A 270 -18.11 -6.95 3.12
C ALA A 270 -17.87 -5.91 2.02
N LEU A 271 -16.79 -5.14 2.14
CA LEU A 271 -16.40 -4.17 1.11
C LEU A 271 -15.98 -4.85 -0.20
N TYR A 272 -15.32 -5.99 -0.14
CA TYR A 272 -14.95 -6.76 -1.33
C TYR A 272 -16.19 -7.16 -2.15
N LYS A 273 -17.27 -7.62 -1.50
CA LYS A 273 -18.53 -7.91 -2.19
C LYS A 273 -19.08 -6.69 -2.93
N VAL A 274 -19.03 -5.51 -2.30
CA VAL A 274 -19.44 -4.25 -2.93
C VAL A 274 -18.50 -3.87 -4.08
N ASN A 275 -17.20 -4.08 -3.93
CA ASN A 275 -16.22 -3.82 -4.98
C ASN A 275 -16.43 -4.73 -6.20
N CYS A 276 -16.72 -6.01 -5.98
CA CYS A 276 -17.08 -6.93 -7.06
C CYS A 276 -18.34 -6.49 -7.83
N GLN A 277 -19.39 -6.04 -7.11
CA GLN A 277 -20.60 -5.52 -7.74
C GLN A 277 -20.32 -4.28 -8.59
N LYS A 278 -19.51 -3.34 -8.09
CA LYS A 278 -19.12 -2.13 -8.85
C LYS A 278 -18.31 -2.47 -10.09
N ALA A 279 -17.37 -3.40 -9.97
CA ALA A 279 -16.55 -3.87 -11.08
C ALA A 279 -17.41 -4.57 -12.14
N ALA A 280 -18.27 -5.51 -11.72
CA ALA A 280 -19.18 -6.22 -12.63
C ALA A 280 -20.08 -5.24 -13.41
N ALA A 281 -20.68 -4.27 -12.73
CA ALA A 281 -21.53 -3.28 -13.41
C ALA A 281 -20.78 -2.48 -14.50
N LEU A 282 -19.48 -2.20 -14.30
CA LEU A 282 -18.67 -1.51 -15.30
C LEU A 282 -18.29 -2.45 -16.46
N TYR A 283 -17.84 -3.66 -16.15
CA TYR A 283 -17.43 -4.63 -17.16
C TYR A 283 -18.61 -5.09 -18.00
N ASP A 284 -19.77 -5.40 -17.40
CA ASP A 284 -20.99 -5.75 -18.11
C ASP A 284 -21.40 -4.64 -19.11
N TYR A 285 -21.23 -3.36 -18.71
CA TYR A 285 -21.50 -2.23 -19.60
C TYR A 285 -20.50 -2.15 -20.76
N ILE A 286 -19.21 -2.38 -20.51
CA ILE A 286 -18.18 -2.38 -21.55
C ILE A 286 -18.43 -3.53 -22.52
N ASP A 287 -18.69 -4.74 -22.04
CA ASP A 287 -18.89 -5.95 -22.83
C ASP A 287 -20.16 -5.87 -23.71
N ALA A 288 -21.19 -5.19 -23.21
CA ALA A 288 -22.41 -4.92 -23.99
C ALA A 288 -22.27 -3.76 -24.99
N SER A 289 -21.16 -3.01 -24.97
CA SER A 289 -20.95 -1.81 -25.79
C SER A 289 -20.31 -2.16 -27.13
N SER A 290 -20.77 -1.53 -28.21
CA SER A 290 -20.07 -1.55 -29.50
C SER A 290 -19.01 -0.45 -29.64
N PHE A 291 -18.87 0.42 -28.62
CA PHE A 291 -17.98 1.57 -28.64
C PHE A 291 -16.75 1.39 -27.73
N TYR A 292 -16.93 0.70 -26.60
CA TYR A 292 -15.86 0.44 -25.62
C TYR A 292 -15.31 -0.96 -25.80
N GLU A 293 -14.01 -1.08 -25.62
CA GLU A 293 -13.27 -2.35 -25.62
C GLU A 293 -12.35 -2.41 -24.39
N CYS A 294 -12.31 -3.55 -23.72
CA CYS A 294 -11.35 -3.79 -22.62
C CYS A 294 -10.03 -4.22 -23.22
N ALA A 295 -8.95 -3.46 -22.97
CA ALA A 295 -7.62 -3.79 -23.46
C ALA A 295 -6.94 -4.90 -22.67
N VAL A 296 -7.37 -5.14 -21.41
CA VAL A 296 -6.80 -6.16 -20.50
C VAL A 296 -7.59 -7.45 -20.64
N GLN A 297 -6.88 -8.59 -20.69
CA GLN A 297 -7.46 -9.93 -20.83
C GLN A 297 -7.63 -10.62 -19.48
#